data_85a7acf001a615c2efa5688ac00f3585
#
_entry.id   85a7acf001a615c2efa5688ac00f3585
#
_cell.length_a   1.000
_cell.length_b   1.000
_cell.length_c   1.000
_cell.angle_alpha   90.00
_cell.angle_beta   90.00
_cell.angle_gamma   90.00
#
_symmetry.space_group_name_H-M   'P 1'
#
loop_
_entity.id
_entity.type
_entity.pdbx_description
1 polymer ?
#
loop_
_entity_poly.entity_id
_entity_poly.type
_entity_poly.pdbx_seq_one_letter_code
_entity_poly.pdbx_strand_id
1 'polypeptide(L)'
;MSMNKIIVTGGAGFIGSNLVKRLLDDGAEEILVIDDFSTGKKENLHDSSKVHLIESKLEDIEDLKSKFKGYDFCFHLAAGVGVQYIMDNLSDSLLTNIQGTHIVFEACKVNNLSLIHISEPTRPIH
;
A
#
# COMPACT_ATOMS: atom_id res chain seq x y z
N MET A 1 16.54 -13.05 -10.70
CA MET A 1 15.98 -13.43 -9.42
C MET A 1 14.60 -12.84 -9.27
N SER A 2 13.60 -13.68 -9.18
CA SER A 2 12.22 -13.20 -9.08
C SER A 2 11.92 -12.77 -7.65
N MET A 3 11.23 -11.64 -7.52
CA MET A 3 10.56 -11.29 -6.28
C MET A 3 9.32 -12.15 -6.20
N ASN A 4 9.21 -12.99 -5.18
CA ASN A 4 8.16 -13.98 -5.16
C ASN A 4 6.80 -13.41 -4.78
N LYS A 5 6.62 -13.06 -3.53
CA LYS A 5 5.33 -12.59 -3.02
C LYS A 5 5.47 -11.21 -2.42
N ILE A 6 4.64 -10.30 -2.87
CA ILE A 6 4.79 -8.88 -2.56
C ILE A 6 3.46 -8.30 -2.12
N ILE A 7 3.52 -7.46 -1.10
CA ILE A 7 2.36 -6.69 -0.64
C ILE A 7 2.56 -5.25 -1.07
N VAL A 8 1.52 -4.65 -1.64
CA VAL A 8 1.53 -3.24 -2.02
C VAL A 8 0.33 -2.56 -1.36
N THR A 9 0.57 -1.71 -0.39
CA THR A 9 -0.50 -0.89 0.16
C THR A 9 -0.62 0.36 -0.70
N GLY A 10 -1.85 0.77 -1.01
CA GLY A 10 -2.07 1.88 -1.92
C GLY A 10 -1.86 1.52 -3.38
N GLY A 11 -2.02 0.25 -3.72
CA GLY A 11 -1.73 -0.26 -5.07
C GLY A 11 -2.72 0.18 -6.14
N ALA A 12 -3.84 0.82 -5.77
CA ALA A 12 -4.81 1.32 -6.75
C ALA A 12 -4.58 2.80 -7.10
N GLY A 13 -3.65 3.47 -6.44
CA GLY A 13 -3.26 4.83 -6.78
C GLY A 13 -2.39 4.87 -8.03
N PHE A 14 -2.04 6.07 -8.48
CA PHE A 14 -1.25 6.23 -9.70
C PHE A 14 0.13 5.55 -9.57
N ILE A 15 0.87 5.86 -8.53
CA ILE A 15 2.20 5.27 -8.33
C ILE A 15 2.07 3.77 -8.03
N GLY A 16 1.13 3.40 -7.16
CA GLY A 16 0.95 2.01 -6.76
C GLY A 16 0.57 1.10 -7.92
N SER A 17 -0.34 1.55 -8.80
CA SER A 17 -0.75 0.74 -9.94
C SER A 17 0.38 0.54 -10.94
N ASN A 18 1.20 1.56 -11.16
CA ASN A 18 2.38 1.43 -12.01
C ASN A 18 3.42 0.50 -11.39
N LEU A 19 3.58 0.55 -10.07
CA LEU A 19 4.47 -0.36 -9.37
C LEU A 19 3.98 -1.80 -9.50
N VAL A 20 2.69 -2.05 -9.32
CA VAL A 20 2.11 -3.39 -9.48
C VAL A 20 2.38 -3.93 -10.89
N LYS A 21 2.17 -3.09 -11.90
CA LYS A 21 2.45 -3.48 -13.28
C LYS A 21 3.91 -3.87 -13.46
N ARG A 22 4.82 -3.06 -12.94
CA ARG A 22 6.25 -3.33 -13.06
C ARG A 22 6.65 -4.61 -12.35
N LEU A 23 6.10 -4.85 -11.17
CA LEU A 23 6.38 -6.06 -10.43
C LEU A 23 5.89 -7.30 -11.17
N LEU A 24 4.72 -7.23 -11.80
CA LEU A 24 4.21 -8.32 -12.63
C LEU A 24 5.13 -8.57 -13.83
N ASP A 25 5.57 -7.50 -14.50
CA ASP A 25 6.47 -7.60 -15.64
C ASP A 25 7.82 -8.20 -15.24
N ASP A 26 8.26 -7.95 -14.01
CA ASP A 26 9.54 -8.46 -13.49
C ASP A 26 9.41 -9.87 -12.91
N GLY A 27 8.24 -10.49 -12.98
CA GLY A 27 8.05 -11.89 -12.63
C GLY A 27 7.58 -12.19 -11.22
N ALA A 28 6.91 -11.24 -10.57
CA ALA A 28 6.31 -11.49 -9.25
C ALA A 28 5.33 -12.66 -9.34
N GLU A 29 5.38 -13.56 -8.37
CA GLU A 29 4.46 -14.71 -8.31
C GLU A 29 3.08 -14.32 -7.82
N GLU A 30 3.03 -13.43 -6.84
CA GLU A 30 1.79 -13.06 -6.18
C GLU A 30 1.91 -11.65 -5.63
N ILE A 31 0.90 -10.83 -5.84
CA ILE A 31 0.85 -9.48 -5.31
C ILE A 31 -0.45 -9.30 -4.56
N LEU A 32 -0.35 -8.92 -3.29
CA LEU A 32 -1.50 -8.55 -2.48
C LEU A 32 -1.58 -7.03 -2.44
N VAL A 33 -2.65 -6.49 -3.00
CA VAL A 33 -2.92 -5.05 -2.99
C VAL A 33 -3.90 -4.75 -1.86
N ILE A 34 -3.58 -3.77 -1.04
CA ILE A 34 -4.48 -3.27 0.01
C ILE A 34 -4.74 -1.81 -0.28
N ASP A 35 -6.01 -1.46 -0.49
CA ASP A 35 -6.40 -0.09 -0.81
C ASP A 35 -7.85 0.13 -0.40
N ASP A 36 -8.16 1.29 0.12
CA ASP A 36 -9.54 1.64 0.47
C ASP A 36 -10.23 2.45 -0.63
N PHE A 37 -9.50 2.72 -1.70
CA PHE A 37 -9.99 3.49 -2.87
C PHE A 37 -10.41 4.92 -2.53
N SER A 38 -9.90 5.48 -1.44
CA SER A 38 -10.16 6.88 -1.12
C SER A 38 -9.55 7.84 -2.16
N THR A 39 -8.41 7.46 -2.72
CA THR A 39 -7.74 8.23 -3.76
C THR A 39 -7.47 7.41 -5.02
N GLY A 40 -7.41 6.09 -4.90
CA GLY A 40 -7.19 5.20 -6.03
C GLY A 40 -8.50 4.79 -6.69
N LYS A 41 -8.38 4.12 -7.83
CA LYS A 41 -9.53 3.65 -8.60
C LYS A 41 -9.34 2.19 -8.98
N LYS A 42 -10.43 1.43 -8.93
CA LYS A 42 -10.39 0.01 -9.33
C LYS A 42 -9.91 -0.18 -10.75
N GLU A 43 -10.22 0.76 -11.64
CA GLU A 43 -9.77 0.71 -13.03
C GLU A 43 -8.25 0.75 -13.17
N ASN A 44 -7.56 1.25 -12.17
CA ASN A 44 -6.09 1.31 -12.18
C ASN A 44 -5.46 -0.05 -11.91
N LEU A 45 -6.20 -0.99 -11.33
CA LEU A 45 -5.66 -2.30 -11.03
C LEU A 45 -5.59 -3.18 -12.26
N HIS A 46 -4.53 -3.95 -12.35
CA HIS A 46 -4.34 -4.87 -13.45
C HIS A 46 -5.10 -6.17 -13.19
N ASP A 47 -5.82 -6.61 -14.21
CA ASP A 47 -6.55 -7.88 -14.16
C ASP A 47 -5.56 -9.01 -14.37
N SER A 48 -5.18 -9.64 -13.28
CA SER A 48 -4.22 -10.74 -13.29
C SER A 48 -4.57 -11.73 -12.18
N SER A 49 -4.44 -13.01 -12.47
CA SER A 49 -4.65 -14.06 -11.47
C SER A 49 -3.63 -13.98 -10.33
N LYS A 50 -2.54 -13.27 -10.54
CA LYS A 50 -1.49 -13.08 -9.52
C LYS A 50 -1.78 -11.93 -8.57
N VAL A 51 -2.74 -11.09 -8.87
CA VAL A 51 -3.08 -9.92 -8.06
C VAL A 51 -4.31 -10.22 -7.21
N HIS A 52 -4.16 -10.06 -5.91
CA HIS A 52 -5.25 -10.22 -4.94
C HIS A 52 -5.52 -8.88 -4.30
N LEU A 53 -6.78 -8.55 -4.10
CA LEU A 53 -7.18 -7.24 -3.57
C LEU A 53 -7.89 -7.39 -2.23
N ILE A 54 -7.47 -6.60 -1.25
CA ILE A 54 -8.24 -6.33 -0.04
C ILE A 54 -8.68 -4.88 -0.11
N GLU A 55 -9.98 -4.67 -0.29
CA GLU A 55 -10.56 -3.32 -0.31
C GLU A 55 -10.92 -2.93 1.12
N SER A 56 -10.01 -2.24 1.78
CA SER A 56 -10.19 -1.85 3.17
C SER A 56 -9.13 -0.86 3.60
N LYS A 57 -9.44 -0.09 4.64
CA LYS A 57 -8.42 0.64 5.38
C LYS A 57 -7.58 -0.36 6.16
N LEU A 58 -6.33 -0.03 6.37
CA LEU A 58 -5.40 -0.92 7.08
C LEU A 58 -5.89 -1.22 8.51
N GLU A 59 -6.39 -0.23 9.21
CA GLU A 59 -6.87 -0.39 10.58
C GLU A 59 -8.15 -1.21 10.70
N ASP A 60 -8.87 -1.40 9.60
CA ASP A 60 -10.11 -2.17 9.58
C ASP A 60 -9.90 -3.64 9.18
N ILE A 61 -8.69 -4.01 8.82
CA ILE A 61 -8.39 -5.39 8.43
C ILE A 61 -8.19 -6.23 9.68
N GLU A 62 -9.03 -7.23 9.82
CA GLU A 62 -8.92 -8.18 10.91
C GLU A 62 -7.70 -9.07 10.69
N ASP A 63 -6.85 -9.17 11.71
CA ASP A 63 -5.68 -10.04 11.71
C ASP A 63 -4.72 -9.79 10.53
N LEU A 64 -4.31 -8.54 10.38
CA LEU A 64 -3.40 -8.14 9.30
C LEU A 64 -2.09 -8.93 9.35
N LYS A 65 -1.60 -9.24 10.54
CA LYS A 65 -0.34 -9.98 10.70
C LYS A 65 -0.40 -11.36 10.04
N SER A 66 -1.54 -12.04 10.15
CA SER A 66 -1.75 -13.31 9.48
C SER A 66 -1.77 -13.17 7.96
N LYS A 67 -2.36 -12.10 7.47
CA LYS A 67 -2.47 -11.87 6.04
C LYS A 67 -1.13 -11.56 5.39
N PHE A 68 -0.18 -11.07 6.16
CA PHE A 68 1.17 -10.78 5.67
C PHE A 68 2.09 -12.00 5.70
N LYS A 69 1.65 -13.09 6.31
CA LYS A 69 2.46 -14.29 6.44
C LYS A 69 2.77 -14.90 5.07
N GLY A 70 4.04 -15.24 4.87
CA GLY A 70 4.48 -15.88 3.63
C GLY A 70 4.86 -14.93 2.51
N TYR A 71 4.77 -13.62 2.74
CA TYR A 71 5.21 -12.63 1.77
C TYR A 71 6.66 -12.24 2.01
N ASP A 72 7.33 -11.77 0.96
CA ASP A 72 8.76 -11.46 1.01
C ASP A 72 9.02 -9.97 1.18
N PHE A 73 8.22 -9.15 0.53
CA PHE A 73 8.39 -7.69 0.53
C PHE A 73 7.05 -7.00 0.72
N CYS A 74 7.11 -5.83 1.32
CA CYS A 74 5.95 -4.95 1.43
C CYS A 74 6.35 -3.54 0.98
N PHE A 75 5.70 -3.06 -0.07
CA PHE A 75 5.80 -1.67 -0.49
C PHE A 75 4.64 -0.92 0.12
N HIS A 76 4.94 -0.07 1.08
CA HIS A 76 3.91 0.73 1.75
C HIS A 76 3.90 2.13 1.14
N LEU A 77 2.86 2.41 0.36
CA LEU A 77 2.69 3.72 -0.25
C LEU A 77 1.80 4.56 0.65
N ALA A 78 2.38 5.59 1.23
CA ALA A 78 1.61 6.56 1.97
C ALA A 78 0.80 7.38 0.96
N ALA A 79 -0.47 7.59 1.24
CA ALA A 79 -1.31 8.40 0.39
C ALA A 79 -0.71 9.79 0.24
N GLY A 80 -0.53 10.24 -1.00
CA GLY A 80 -0.09 11.59 -1.27
C GLY A 80 -1.20 12.55 -0.96
N VAL A 81 -1.19 13.11 0.24
CA VAL A 81 -2.19 14.07 0.66
C VAL A 81 -1.66 15.45 0.30
N GLY A 82 -2.44 16.22 -0.43
CA GLY A 82 -2.05 17.59 -0.74
C GLY A 82 -1.90 18.42 0.52
N VAL A 83 -1.02 19.42 0.47
CA VAL A 83 -0.75 20.28 1.61
C VAL A 83 -2.04 20.90 2.15
N GLN A 84 -2.94 21.33 1.26
CA GLN A 84 -4.20 21.93 1.69
C GLN A 84 -5.07 20.94 2.45
N TYR A 85 -5.12 19.68 2.00
CA TYR A 85 -5.89 18.66 2.70
C TYR A 85 -5.34 18.44 4.11
N ILE A 86 -4.02 18.39 4.25
CA ILE A 86 -3.38 18.24 5.57
C ILE A 86 -3.71 19.42 6.47
N MET A 87 -3.67 20.64 5.94
CA MET A 87 -4.00 21.85 6.72
C MET A 87 -5.44 21.83 7.21
N ASP A 88 -6.37 21.40 6.38
CA ASP A 88 -7.80 21.38 6.71
C ASP A 88 -8.17 20.21 7.64
N ASN A 89 -7.40 19.11 7.60
CA ASN A 89 -7.72 17.87 8.31
C ASN A 89 -6.54 17.36 9.14
N LEU A 90 -5.79 18.28 9.70
CA LEU A 90 -4.48 17.96 10.30
C LEU A 90 -4.50 16.79 11.28
N SER A 91 -5.40 16.82 12.25
CA SER A 91 -5.44 15.78 13.29
C SER A 91 -5.81 14.41 12.73
N ASP A 92 -6.87 14.38 11.92
CA ASP A 92 -7.38 13.11 11.38
C ASP A 92 -6.42 12.49 10.37
N SER A 93 -5.87 13.33 9.47
CA SER A 93 -4.94 12.86 8.46
C SER A 93 -3.66 12.31 9.06
N LEU A 94 -3.09 13.00 10.05
CA LEU A 94 -1.89 12.54 10.73
C LEU A 94 -2.12 11.25 11.49
N LEU A 95 -3.22 11.17 12.24
CA LEU A 95 -3.55 9.97 13.01
C LEU A 95 -3.74 8.77 12.10
N THR A 96 -4.48 8.93 11.01
CA THR A 96 -4.73 7.84 10.06
C THR A 96 -3.43 7.34 9.45
N ASN A 97 -2.58 8.26 9.01
CA ASN A 97 -1.30 7.87 8.41
C ASN A 97 -0.36 7.21 9.41
N ILE A 98 -0.29 7.73 10.63
CA ILE A 98 0.56 7.16 11.67
C ILE A 98 0.06 5.77 12.06
N GLN A 99 -1.23 5.59 12.27
CA GLN A 99 -1.81 4.31 12.65
C GLN A 99 -1.62 3.28 11.55
N GLY A 100 -1.91 3.65 10.30
CA GLY A 100 -1.74 2.75 9.17
C GLY A 100 -0.30 2.30 9.00
N THR A 101 0.64 3.24 9.07
CA THR A 101 2.06 2.94 8.94
C THR A 101 2.55 2.05 10.08
N HIS A 102 2.10 2.33 11.31
CA HIS A 102 2.47 1.53 12.48
C HIS A 102 1.97 0.08 12.33
N ILE A 103 0.73 -0.10 11.91
CA ILE A 103 0.13 -1.41 11.72
C ILE A 103 0.91 -2.22 10.68
N VAL A 104 1.26 -1.59 9.55
CA VAL A 104 2.04 -2.24 8.50
C VAL A 104 3.44 -2.60 9.01
N PHE A 105 4.08 -1.68 9.72
CA PHE A 105 5.41 -1.91 10.28
C PHE A 105 5.42 -3.13 11.20
N GLU A 106 4.45 -3.21 12.12
CA GLU A 106 4.35 -4.32 13.05
C GLU A 106 4.09 -5.64 12.34
N ALA A 107 3.22 -5.64 11.32
CA ALA A 107 2.93 -6.85 10.55
C ALA A 107 4.16 -7.35 9.80
N CYS A 108 4.94 -6.43 9.22
CA CYS A 108 6.18 -6.79 8.54
C CYS A 108 7.23 -7.33 9.51
N LYS A 109 7.36 -6.68 10.65
CA LYS A 109 8.34 -7.09 11.67
C LYS A 109 8.07 -8.50 12.17
N VAL A 110 6.81 -8.81 12.49
CA VAL A 110 6.42 -10.13 13.00
C VAL A 110 6.67 -11.22 11.96
N ASN A 111 6.50 -10.91 10.67
CA ASN A 111 6.64 -11.88 9.59
C ASN A 111 8.00 -11.83 8.89
N ASN A 112 8.93 -11.03 9.37
CA ASN A 112 10.27 -10.85 8.77
C ASN A 112 10.21 -10.41 7.31
N LEU A 113 9.28 -9.54 6.97
CA LEU A 113 9.19 -8.95 5.65
C LEU A 113 10.12 -7.74 5.54
N SER A 114 10.70 -7.58 4.36
CA SER A 114 11.38 -6.34 4.03
C SER A 114 10.36 -5.28 3.70
N LEU A 115 10.41 -4.17 4.42
CA LEU A 115 9.48 -3.05 4.24
C LEU A 115 10.16 -1.93 3.48
N ILE A 116 9.51 -1.48 2.42
CA ILE A 116 9.94 -0.32 1.65
C ILE A 116 8.84 0.72 1.74
N HIS A 117 9.16 1.83 2.36
CA HIS A 117 8.21 2.93 2.53
C HIS A 117 8.41 3.94 1.40
N ILE A 118 7.35 4.17 0.63
CA ILE A 118 7.37 5.12 -0.47
C ILE A 118 6.39 6.24 -0.16
N SER A 119 6.90 7.46 -0.13
CA SER A 119 6.05 8.65 0.05
C SER A 119 5.91 9.35 -1.28
N GLU A 120 4.68 9.66 -1.67
CA GLU A 120 4.47 10.51 -2.83
C GLU A 120 4.95 11.92 -2.50
N PRO A 121 5.73 12.54 -3.39
CA PRO A 121 6.10 13.92 -3.17
C PRO A 121 4.85 14.79 -3.22
N THR A 122 4.63 15.54 -2.14
CA THR A 122 3.55 16.52 -2.10
C THR A 122 4.00 17.76 -2.86
N ARG A 123 3.20 18.18 -3.83
CA ARG A 123 3.50 19.41 -4.55
C ARG A 123 2.93 20.58 -3.78
N PRO A 124 3.67 21.69 -3.70
CA PRO A 124 3.10 22.90 -3.12
C PRO A 124 1.86 23.31 -3.92
N ILE A 125 0.84 23.69 -3.19
CA ILE A 125 -0.38 24.22 -3.82
C ILE A 125 -0.19 25.72 -4.01
N HIS A 126 -0.26 26.16 -5.23
CA HIS A 126 -0.12 27.57 -5.58
C HIS A 126 -1.44 28.20 -5.88
#